data_7cb0a270b6e6f9dbc231f7cb6d97c39b
#
_entry.id   7cb0a270b6e6f9dbc231f7cb6d97c39b
#
_cell.length_a   1.000
_cell.length_b   1.000
_cell.length_c   1.000
_cell.angle_alpha   90.00
_cell.angle_beta   90.00
_cell.angle_gamma   90.00
#
_symmetry.space_group_name_H-M   'P 1'
#
loop_
_entity.id
_entity.type
_entity.pdbx_description
1 polymer ?
#
loop_
_entity_poly.entity_id
_entity_poly.type
_entity_poly.pdbx_seq_one_letter_code
_entity_poly.pdbx_strand_id
1 'polypeptide(L)'
;MNAQNTIQTLTMTSFKGTVLVAGATGKTGVWIVNRLQSHHIDYHLFVRSGAKALELFGPEIIDNLTIGSIEHPEEIRAALRHADAVICAIGGNVTDPASPPPSAIDRDGVKRLAQLAKEHGIKHFILISSLAVTRTDHPFNKYGQVLTMKLEGENEVRRLYSEPGFSYTILRPGGLIDGPPLMHSMIFDTGDKIETGAIRRSDVAEVAVISLFIPEAHNLTFELIEGKNSPQSSLVQFFQQVN
;
A
#
# COMPACT_ATOMS: atom_id res chain seq x y z
N MET A 1 -35.34 -25.25 -11.79
CA MET A 1 -34.96 -23.98 -12.48
C MET A 1 -33.60 -23.59 -11.96
N ASN A 2 -32.58 -23.83 -12.78
CA ASN A 2 -31.18 -23.56 -12.42
C ASN A 2 -30.91 -22.08 -12.46
N ALA A 3 -30.67 -21.46 -11.32
CA ALA A 3 -30.03 -20.15 -11.25
C ALA A 3 -28.56 -20.33 -11.63
N GLN A 4 -28.23 -20.05 -12.87
CA GLN A 4 -26.86 -19.95 -13.34
C GLN A 4 -26.25 -18.73 -12.65
N ASN A 5 -25.33 -19.00 -11.71
CA ASN A 5 -24.42 -18.02 -11.18
C ASN A 5 -23.56 -17.48 -12.34
N THR A 6 -23.97 -16.36 -12.90
CA THR A 6 -23.11 -15.58 -13.78
C THR A 6 -22.06 -14.90 -12.91
N ILE A 7 -20.95 -15.60 -12.70
CA ILE A 7 -19.72 -14.96 -12.20
C ILE A 7 -19.28 -14.04 -13.33
N GLN A 8 -19.60 -12.76 -13.23
CA GLN A 8 -18.98 -11.77 -14.10
C GLN A 8 -17.48 -11.81 -13.84
N THR A 9 -16.76 -12.41 -14.78
CA THR A 9 -15.31 -12.42 -14.80
C THR A 9 -14.88 -10.97 -14.97
N LEU A 10 -14.31 -10.37 -13.94
CA LEU A 10 -13.61 -9.11 -14.12
C LEU A 10 -12.56 -9.30 -15.20
N THR A 11 -12.54 -8.38 -16.12
CA THR A 11 -11.40 -8.23 -17.02
C THR A 11 -10.26 -7.63 -16.18
N MET A 12 -9.49 -8.49 -15.50
CA MET A 12 -8.23 -8.04 -14.93
C MET A 12 -7.38 -7.52 -16.08
N THR A 13 -7.16 -6.23 -16.11
CA THR A 13 -6.21 -5.65 -17.06
C THR A 13 -4.82 -6.16 -16.71
N SER A 14 -4.06 -6.62 -17.70
CA SER A 14 -2.69 -7.04 -17.43
C SER A 14 -1.87 -5.79 -17.09
N PHE A 15 -1.44 -5.64 -15.84
CA PHE A 15 -0.40 -4.67 -15.52
C PHE A 15 0.90 -5.11 -16.20
N LYS A 16 1.47 -4.24 -17.02
CA LYS A 16 2.76 -4.46 -17.68
C LYS A 16 3.68 -3.33 -17.25
N GLY A 17 4.62 -3.64 -16.41
CA GLY A 17 5.57 -2.65 -15.90
C GLY A 17 6.22 -3.10 -14.61
N THR A 18 7.10 -2.26 -14.10
CA THR A 18 7.84 -2.48 -12.87
C THR A 18 7.22 -1.68 -11.72
N VAL A 19 7.00 -2.33 -10.59
CA VAL A 19 6.47 -1.71 -9.38
C VAL A 19 7.59 -1.32 -8.44
N LEU A 20 7.74 -0.03 -8.13
CA LEU A 20 8.60 0.40 -7.03
C LEU A 20 7.94 0.09 -5.69
N VAL A 21 8.61 -0.71 -4.86
CA VAL A 21 8.17 -0.97 -3.48
C VAL A 21 9.02 -0.16 -2.51
N ALA A 22 8.45 0.94 -2.01
CA ALA A 22 9.07 1.73 -0.95
C ALA A 22 8.69 1.14 0.42
N GLY A 23 9.69 0.82 1.24
CA GLY A 23 9.50 0.11 2.51
C GLY A 23 9.48 -1.41 2.39
N ALA A 24 10.07 -1.97 1.33
CA ALA A 24 10.07 -3.39 1.00
C ALA A 24 10.58 -4.30 2.13
N THR A 25 11.54 -3.87 2.94
CA THR A 25 12.09 -4.64 4.08
C THR A 25 11.30 -4.49 5.38
N GLY A 26 10.18 -3.76 5.34
CA GLY A 26 9.21 -3.69 6.45
C GLY A 26 8.32 -4.94 6.49
N LYS A 27 7.65 -5.18 7.63
CA LYS A 27 6.81 -6.38 7.82
C LYS A 27 5.71 -6.55 6.73
N THR A 28 5.08 -5.46 6.31
CA THR A 28 4.10 -5.48 5.21
C THR A 28 4.78 -5.53 3.85
N GLY A 29 5.89 -4.78 3.69
CA GLY A 29 6.64 -4.71 2.44
C GLY A 29 7.16 -6.07 1.97
N VAL A 30 7.62 -6.91 2.89
CA VAL A 30 8.03 -8.30 2.57
C VAL A 30 6.89 -9.08 1.91
N TRP A 31 5.69 -8.97 2.45
CA TRP A 31 4.52 -9.62 1.85
C TRP A 31 4.15 -9.04 0.48
N ILE A 32 4.29 -7.71 0.30
CA ILE A 32 4.06 -7.07 -1.01
C ILE A 32 5.03 -7.65 -2.05
N VAL A 33 6.32 -7.75 -1.75
CA VAL A 33 7.30 -8.35 -2.66
C VAL A 33 6.95 -9.79 -2.99
N ASN A 34 6.61 -10.62 -1.97
CA ASN A 34 6.20 -12.00 -2.18
C ASN A 34 4.95 -12.12 -3.06
N ARG A 35 4.00 -11.18 -2.94
CA ARG A 35 2.80 -11.17 -3.80
C ARG A 35 3.10 -10.75 -5.23
N LEU A 36 3.95 -9.74 -5.43
CA LEU A 36 4.42 -9.35 -6.77
C LEU A 36 5.11 -10.53 -7.47
N GLN A 37 5.99 -11.25 -6.77
CA GLN A 37 6.62 -12.48 -7.29
C GLN A 37 5.58 -13.56 -7.65
N SER A 38 4.59 -13.79 -6.79
CA SER A 38 3.53 -14.79 -7.05
C SER A 38 2.66 -14.45 -8.24
N HIS A 39 2.48 -13.16 -8.53
CA HIS A 39 1.73 -12.66 -9.69
C HIS A 39 2.62 -12.42 -10.93
N HIS A 40 3.90 -12.78 -10.87
CA HIS A 40 4.88 -12.57 -11.95
C HIS A 40 4.98 -11.12 -12.42
N ILE A 41 4.93 -10.17 -11.47
CA ILE A 41 5.07 -8.74 -11.72
C ILE A 41 6.51 -8.33 -11.43
N ASP A 42 7.10 -7.59 -12.36
CA ASP A 42 8.42 -7.01 -12.17
C ASP A 42 8.38 -5.95 -11.06
N TYR A 43 9.42 -5.92 -10.24
CA TYR A 43 9.51 -4.99 -9.12
C TYR A 43 10.91 -4.43 -8.94
N HIS A 44 10.99 -3.25 -8.35
CA HIS A 44 12.22 -2.62 -7.92
C HIS A 44 12.08 -2.20 -6.45
N LEU A 45 13.10 -2.47 -5.63
CA LEU A 45 13.04 -2.23 -4.19
C LEU A 45 13.75 -0.92 -3.84
N PHE A 46 13.09 -0.06 -3.09
CA PHE A 46 13.72 1.11 -2.47
C PHE A 46 13.84 0.90 -0.97
N VAL A 47 15.06 0.73 -0.48
CA VAL A 47 15.35 0.31 0.90
C VAL A 47 16.52 1.08 1.52
N ARG A 48 16.52 1.21 2.85
CA ARG A 48 17.62 1.84 3.59
C ARG A 48 18.83 0.91 3.78
N SER A 49 18.62 -0.39 3.79
CA SER A 49 19.66 -1.39 4.03
C SER A 49 19.62 -2.47 2.97
N GLY A 50 20.65 -2.48 2.10
CA GLY A 50 20.84 -3.52 1.12
C GLY A 50 21.12 -4.88 1.76
N ALA A 51 21.91 -4.92 2.85
CA ALA A 51 22.18 -6.17 3.56
C ALA A 51 20.91 -6.85 4.07
N LYS A 52 19.99 -6.07 4.67
CA LYS A 52 18.69 -6.61 5.10
C LYS A 52 17.82 -7.06 3.92
N ALA A 53 17.89 -6.38 2.79
CA ALA A 53 17.13 -6.78 1.60
C ALA A 53 17.66 -8.11 1.04
N LEU A 54 18.99 -8.27 0.94
CA LEU A 54 19.61 -9.52 0.50
C LEU A 54 19.33 -10.69 1.45
N GLU A 55 19.32 -10.44 2.76
CA GLU A 55 18.92 -11.45 3.77
C GLU A 55 17.48 -11.93 3.58
N LEU A 56 16.55 -11.02 3.27
CA LEU A 56 15.12 -11.33 3.16
C LEU A 56 14.74 -11.97 1.81
N PHE A 57 15.39 -11.56 0.73
CA PHE A 57 14.93 -11.89 -0.62
C PHE A 57 15.96 -12.65 -1.46
N GLY A 58 17.16 -12.88 -0.94
CA GLY A 58 18.23 -13.54 -1.66
C GLY A 58 19.10 -12.59 -2.50
N PRO A 59 20.23 -13.08 -3.03
CA PRO A 59 21.17 -12.27 -3.80
C PRO A 59 20.67 -11.86 -5.19
N GLU A 60 19.68 -12.52 -5.73
CA GLU A 60 19.12 -12.29 -7.07
C GLU A 60 18.42 -10.92 -7.21
N ILE A 61 18.11 -10.25 -6.08
CA ILE A 61 17.47 -8.92 -6.11
C ILE A 61 18.46 -7.78 -6.36
N ILE A 62 19.77 -8.05 -6.48
CA ILE A 62 20.80 -6.99 -6.51
C ILE A 62 20.58 -5.99 -7.65
N ASP A 63 20.11 -6.47 -8.80
CA ASP A 63 19.82 -5.63 -9.97
C ASP A 63 18.48 -4.88 -9.85
N ASN A 64 17.64 -5.30 -8.91
CA ASN A 64 16.31 -4.73 -8.64
C ASN A 64 16.27 -3.93 -7.34
N LEU A 65 17.39 -3.33 -6.95
CA LEU A 65 17.58 -2.70 -5.65
C LEU A 65 18.18 -1.30 -5.76
N THR A 66 17.52 -0.31 -5.17
CA THR A 66 18.13 0.99 -4.88
C THR A 66 18.22 1.16 -3.37
N ILE A 67 19.44 1.40 -2.88
CA ILE A 67 19.68 1.71 -1.46
C ILE A 67 19.60 3.22 -1.30
N GLY A 68 18.75 3.66 -0.36
CA GLY A 68 18.56 5.08 -0.11
C GLY A 68 17.55 5.37 0.99
N SER A 69 17.44 6.65 1.33
CA SER A 69 16.51 7.18 2.33
C SER A 69 15.39 7.97 1.67
N ILE A 70 14.18 7.86 2.22
CA ILE A 70 13.03 8.68 1.83
C ILE A 70 13.25 10.19 2.10
N GLU A 71 14.27 10.53 2.86
CA GLU A 71 14.65 11.92 3.17
C GLU A 71 15.49 12.57 2.06
N HIS A 72 16.07 11.76 1.15
CA HIS A 72 16.99 12.20 0.11
C HIS A 72 16.33 12.15 -1.28
N PRO A 73 15.95 13.31 -1.87
CA PRO A 73 15.25 13.37 -3.15
C PRO A 73 15.99 12.65 -4.29
N GLU A 74 17.30 12.76 -4.36
CA GLU A 74 18.10 12.17 -5.45
C GLU A 74 18.12 10.63 -5.40
N GLU A 75 18.09 10.05 -4.20
CA GLU A 75 18.00 8.60 -4.02
C GLU A 75 16.62 8.08 -4.42
N ILE A 76 15.55 8.83 -4.11
CA ILE A 76 14.21 8.54 -4.58
C ILE A 76 14.14 8.63 -6.11
N ARG A 77 14.69 9.68 -6.73
CA ARG A 77 14.74 9.83 -8.20
C ARG A 77 15.49 8.65 -8.85
N ALA A 78 16.56 8.18 -8.22
CA ALA A 78 17.29 7.02 -8.71
C ALA A 78 16.42 5.76 -8.73
N ALA A 79 15.65 5.50 -7.67
CA ALA A 79 14.75 4.36 -7.60
C ALA A 79 13.58 4.46 -8.61
N LEU A 80 13.04 5.66 -8.82
CA LEU A 80 11.91 5.89 -9.71
C LEU A 80 12.23 5.66 -11.20
N ARG A 81 13.51 5.73 -11.61
CA ARG A 81 13.91 5.45 -13.00
C ARG A 81 13.53 4.07 -13.52
N HIS A 82 13.25 3.14 -12.61
CA HIS A 82 12.94 1.74 -12.90
C HIS A 82 11.45 1.42 -12.67
N ALA A 83 10.58 2.43 -12.53
CA ALA A 83 9.22 2.21 -12.07
C ALA A 83 8.15 2.73 -13.02
N ASP A 84 7.05 1.99 -13.12
CA ASP A 84 5.81 2.36 -13.81
C ASP A 84 4.67 2.60 -12.81
N ALA A 85 4.75 2.01 -11.62
CA ALA A 85 3.84 2.24 -10.50
C ALA A 85 4.60 2.24 -9.18
N VAL A 86 4.00 2.79 -8.13
CA VAL A 86 4.56 2.79 -6.76
C VAL A 86 3.59 2.10 -5.80
N ILE A 87 4.12 1.19 -4.97
CA ILE A 87 3.47 0.75 -3.74
C ILE A 87 4.29 1.29 -2.56
N CYS A 88 3.70 2.23 -1.82
CA CYS A 88 4.31 2.88 -0.68
C CYS A 88 3.85 2.21 0.62
N ALA A 89 4.73 1.44 1.23
CA ALA A 89 4.52 0.76 2.52
C ALA A 89 5.50 1.27 3.59
N ILE A 90 5.93 2.53 3.49
CA ILE A 90 6.77 3.14 4.51
C ILE A 90 5.95 3.49 5.74
N GLY A 91 6.59 3.44 6.91
CA GLY A 91 6.02 3.84 8.18
C GLY A 91 7.07 3.82 9.28
N GLY A 92 6.98 4.74 10.22
CA GLY A 92 7.87 4.77 11.38
C GLY A 92 7.54 3.66 12.38
N ASN A 93 8.55 3.21 13.11
CA ASN A 93 8.33 2.40 14.31
C ASN A 93 8.09 3.33 15.50
N VAL A 94 6.82 3.63 15.76
CA VAL A 94 6.41 4.60 16.79
C VAL A 94 6.74 4.18 18.24
N THR A 95 7.12 2.92 18.45
CA THR A 95 7.52 2.39 19.75
C THR A 95 9.03 2.37 19.95
N ASP A 96 9.81 2.66 18.91
CA ASP A 96 11.27 2.72 18.95
C ASP A 96 11.72 4.20 19.00
N PRO A 97 12.31 4.66 20.11
CA PRO A 97 12.79 6.04 20.23
C PRO A 97 13.89 6.41 19.23
N ALA A 98 14.60 5.43 18.67
CA ALA A 98 15.62 5.64 17.64
C ALA A 98 15.02 5.77 16.23
N SER A 99 13.74 5.45 16.05
CA SER A 99 13.05 5.62 14.78
C SER A 99 12.79 7.10 14.49
N PRO A 100 12.94 7.57 13.23
CA PRO A 100 12.50 8.90 12.86
C PRO A 100 11.02 9.13 13.22
N PRO A 101 10.63 10.37 13.57
CA PRO A 101 9.26 10.66 13.95
C PRO A 101 8.26 10.46 12.80
N PRO A 102 6.97 10.21 13.09
CA PRO A 102 5.94 10.06 12.07
C PRO A 102 5.84 11.24 11.09
N SER A 103 6.13 12.45 11.54
CA SER A 103 6.19 13.64 10.68
C SER A 103 7.22 13.49 9.56
N ALA A 104 8.38 12.90 9.85
CA ALA A 104 9.45 12.74 8.85
C ALA A 104 9.14 11.62 7.85
N ILE A 105 8.52 10.52 8.30
CA ILE A 105 8.30 9.32 7.48
C ILE A 105 6.87 9.28 6.93
N ASP A 106 5.86 9.28 7.81
CA ASP A 106 4.46 9.04 7.45
C ASP A 106 3.84 10.27 6.75
N ARG A 107 4.34 11.47 7.02
CA ARG A 107 3.94 12.72 6.34
C ARG A 107 4.92 13.11 5.24
N ASP A 108 6.10 13.60 5.62
CA ASP A 108 7.03 14.24 4.68
C ASP A 108 7.66 13.26 3.72
N GLY A 109 7.94 12.04 4.17
CA GLY A 109 8.44 10.95 3.33
C GLY A 109 7.42 10.54 2.27
N VAL A 110 6.16 10.36 2.66
CA VAL A 110 5.07 10.02 1.72
C VAL A 110 4.85 11.17 0.74
N LYS A 111 4.77 12.43 1.21
CA LYS A 111 4.60 13.62 0.35
C LYS A 111 5.71 13.71 -0.69
N ARG A 112 6.96 13.56 -0.26
CA ARG A 112 8.14 13.64 -1.14
C ARG A 112 8.14 12.52 -2.19
N LEU A 113 7.88 11.28 -1.78
CA LEU A 113 7.83 10.16 -2.72
C LEU A 113 6.72 10.37 -3.75
N ALA A 114 5.52 10.75 -3.32
CA ALA A 114 4.39 10.96 -4.21
C ALA A 114 4.65 12.11 -5.21
N GLN A 115 5.22 13.21 -4.76
CA GLN A 115 5.57 14.34 -5.62
C GLN A 115 6.60 13.92 -6.68
N LEU A 116 7.72 13.31 -6.25
CA LEU A 116 8.78 12.91 -7.16
C LEU A 116 8.32 11.81 -8.13
N ALA A 117 7.49 10.88 -7.67
CA ALA A 117 6.89 9.86 -8.53
C ALA A 117 5.99 10.50 -9.61
N LYS A 118 5.17 11.49 -9.25
CA LYS A 118 4.35 12.22 -10.22
C LYS A 118 5.21 13.01 -11.22
N GLU A 119 6.24 13.71 -10.76
CA GLU A 119 7.21 14.43 -11.62
C GLU A 119 7.90 13.47 -12.61
N HIS A 120 8.13 12.23 -12.19
CA HIS A 120 8.73 11.17 -13.01
C HIS A 120 7.73 10.55 -14.01
N GLY A 121 6.46 10.92 -13.93
CA GLY A 121 5.40 10.42 -14.81
C GLY A 121 4.76 9.11 -14.37
N ILE A 122 5.00 8.66 -13.14
CA ILE A 122 4.35 7.47 -12.56
C ILE A 122 2.84 7.73 -12.47
N LYS A 123 2.05 6.87 -13.10
CA LYS A 123 0.59 7.09 -13.27
C LYS A 123 -0.24 6.56 -12.11
N HIS A 124 0.25 5.57 -11.38
CA HIS A 124 -0.50 4.95 -10.29
C HIS A 124 0.31 4.88 -9.00
N PHE A 125 -0.27 5.39 -7.90
CA PHE A 125 0.35 5.42 -6.58
C PHE A 125 -0.54 4.71 -5.56
N ILE A 126 -0.06 3.58 -5.02
CA ILE A 126 -0.74 2.82 -3.97
C ILE A 126 -0.10 3.15 -2.63
N LEU A 127 -0.90 3.56 -1.65
CA LEU A 127 -0.44 3.90 -0.30
C LEU A 127 -1.03 2.96 0.74
N ILE A 128 -0.18 2.36 1.56
CA ILE A 128 -0.61 1.65 2.77
C ILE A 128 -0.63 2.65 3.92
N SER A 129 -1.84 3.07 4.29
CA SER A 129 -2.13 3.98 5.39
C SER A 129 -2.57 3.23 6.65
N SER A 130 -3.60 3.69 7.34
CA SER A 130 -4.13 3.07 8.56
C SER A 130 -5.61 3.39 8.76
N LEU A 131 -6.31 2.48 9.38
CA LEU A 131 -7.62 2.76 9.97
C LEU A 131 -7.53 3.93 10.97
N ALA A 132 -8.63 4.65 11.16
CA ALA A 132 -8.79 5.73 12.13
C ALA A 132 -7.90 6.99 11.91
N VAL A 133 -7.31 7.19 10.73
CA VAL A 133 -6.49 8.39 10.47
C VAL A 133 -7.26 9.70 10.60
N THR A 134 -8.57 9.68 10.41
CA THR A 134 -9.47 10.85 10.54
C THR A 134 -9.88 11.15 11.99
N ARG A 135 -9.55 10.26 12.93
CA ARG A 135 -9.91 10.40 14.36
C ARG A 135 -8.74 11.06 15.12
N THR A 136 -8.81 12.36 15.28
CA THR A 136 -7.74 13.16 15.91
C THR A 136 -7.51 12.83 17.39
N ASP A 137 -8.56 12.35 18.08
CA ASP A 137 -8.55 11.93 19.48
C ASP A 137 -8.15 10.47 19.71
N HIS A 138 -7.86 9.73 18.63
CA HIS A 138 -7.50 8.31 18.73
C HIS A 138 -6.22 8.11 19.57
N PRO A 139 -6.20 7.12 20.52
CA PRO A 139 -5.07 6.91 21.42
C PRO A 139 -3.70 6.74 20.75
N PHE A 140 -3.64 6.25 19.52
CA PHE A 140 -2.37 6.14 18.79
C PHE A 140 -1.73 7.50 18.45
N ASN A 141 -2.48 8.59 18.46
CA ASN A 141 -1.91 9.92 18.24
C ASN A 141 -0.98 10.39 19.36
N LYS A 142 -0.99 9.74 20.54
CA LYS A 142 0.04 9.96 21.58
C LYS A 142 1.47 9.64 21.09
N TYR A 143 1.61 8.83 20.06
CA TYR A 143 2.89 8.48 19.45
C TYR A 143 3.21 9.41 18.28
N GLY A 144 3.56 10.66 18.57
CA GLY A 144 3.97 11.63 17.56
C GLY A 144 2.90 11.99 16.53
N GLN A 145 1.62 11.93 16.91
CA GLN A 145 0.48 12.22 16.02
C GLN A 145 0.43 11.32 14.78
N VAL A 146 0.82 10.05 14.92
CA VAL A 146 1.06 9.14 13.78
C VAL A 146 -0.13 9.05 12.82
N LEU A 147 -1.36 8.98 13.32
CA LEU A 147 -2.55 8.90 12.45
C LEU A 147 -2.80 10.22 11.71
N THR A 148 -2.60 11.35 12.40
CA THR A 148 -2.67 12.68 11.78
C THR A 148 -1.60 12.84 10.69
N MET A 149 -0.36 12.40 10.96
CA MET A 149 0.72 12.47 9.97
C MET A 149 0.43 11.60 8.75
N LYS A 150 -0.14 10.41 8.94
CA LYS A 150 -0.60 9.57 7.83
C LYS A 150 -1.70 10.24 7.00
N LEU A 151 -2.70 10.84 7.66
CA LEU A 151 -3.75 11.57 6.96
C LEU A 151 -3.21 12.73 6.10
N GLU A 152 -2.22 13.46 6.62
CA GLU A 152 -1.57 14.52 5.85
C GLU A 152 -0.79 13.97 4.63
N GLY A 153 -0.16 12.81 4.76
CA GLY A 153 0.44 12.08 3.64
C GLY A 153 -0.60 11.66 2.60
N GLU A 154 -1.72 11.06 3.04
CA GLU A 154 -2.84 10.69 2.16
C GLU A 154 -3.41 11.90 1.39
N ASN A 155 -3.61 13.03 2.09
CA ASN A 155 -4.15 14.24 1.49
C ASN A 155 -3.26 14.74 0.33
N GLU A 156 -1.95 14.65 0.46
CA GLU A 156 -1.03 15.01 -0.61
C GLU A 156 -1.09 14.01 -1.78
N VAL A 157 -1.15 12.71 -1.50
CA VAL A 157 -1.33 11.69 -2.55
C VAL A 157 -2.61 11.96 -3.33
N ARG A 158 -3.75 12.17 -2.65
CA ARG A 158 -5.02 12.52 -3.30
C ARG A 158 -4.90 13.78 -4.14
N ARG A 159 -4.33 14.84 -3.58
CA ARG A 159 -4.14 16.12 -4.29
C ARG A 159 -3.34 15.96 -5.59
N LEU A 160 -2.27 15.17 -5.54
CA LEU A 160 -1.38 14.98 -6.67
C LEU A 160 -1.98 14.05 -7.74
N TYR A 161 -2.61 12.97 -7.32
CA TYR A 161 -2.99 11.86 -8.20
C TYR A 161 -4.48 11.87 -8.61
N SER A 162 -5.28 12.86 -8.19
CA SER A 162 -6.64 13.06 -8.70
C SER A 162 -6.68 13.81 -10.05
N GLU A 163 -5.54 14.23 -10.59
CA GLU A 163 -5.47 14.89 -11.88
C GLU A 163 -5.68 13.89 -13.04
N PRO A 164 -6.24 14.32 -14.17
CA PRO A 164 -6.45 13.45 -15.34
C PRO A 164 -5.17 12.75 -15.78
N GLY A 165 -5.27 11.44 -16.01
CA GLY A 165 -4.15 10.59 -16.42
C GLY A 165 -3.28 10.06 -15.27
N PHE A 166 -3.63 10.40 -14.03
CA PHE A 166 -3.05 9.84 -12.80
C PHE A 166 -4.15 9.15 -11.99
N SER A 167 -3.75 8.27 -11.07
CA SER A 167 -4.67 7.61 -10.15
C SER A 167 -3.94 7.20 -8.86
N TYR A 168 -4.71 7.09 -7.78
CA TYR A 168 -4.21 6.58 -6.50
C TYR A 168 -5.12 5.46 -5.98
N THR A 169 -4.56 4.64 -5.09
CA THR A 169 -5.33 3.73 -4.23
C THR A 169 -4.78 3.85 -2.82
N ILE A 170 -5.61 4.18 -1.85
CA ILE A 170 -5.21 4.31 -0.45
C ILE A 170 -5.92 3.24 0.37
N LEU A 171 -5.13 2.34 0.95
CA LEU A 171 -5.58 1.29 1.82
C LEU A 171 -5.45 1.74 3.28
N ARG A 172 -6.54 1.65 4.05
CA ARG A 172 -6.58 1.93 5.49
C ARG A 172 -6.83 0.64 6.27
N PRO A 173 -5.80 -0.21 6.44
CA PRO A 173 -5.94 -1.44 7.18
C PRO A 173 -6.20 -1.21 8.66
N GLY A 174 -6.93 -2.14 9.27
CA GLY A 174 -7.02 -2.29 10.72
C GLY A 174 -5.70 -2.68 11.36
N GLY A 175 -5.72 -3.06 12.63
CA GLY A 175 -4.53 -3.52 13.36
C GLY A 175 -3.82 -4.66 12.62
N LEU A 176 -2.54 -4.46 12.30
CA LEU A 176 -1.78 -5.41 11.48
C LEU A 176 -1.29 -6.60 12.29
N ILE A 177 -1.70 -7.81 11.89
CA ILE A 177 -1.25 -9.08 12.46
C ILE A 177 -0.45 -9.90 11.44
N ASP A 178 0.31 -10.89 11.89
CA ASP A 178 1.06 -11.79 11.02
C ASP A 178 0.25 -13.07 10.76
N GLY A 179 0.46 -13.70 9.62
CA GLY A 179 -0.18 -14.96 9.24
C GLY A 179 -0.24 -15.15 7.72
N PRO A 180 -0.60 -16.36 7.26
CA PRO A 180 -0.73 -16.68 5.83
C PRO A 180 -1.89 -15.90 5.20
N PRO A 181 -1.84 -15.60 3.88
CA PRO A 181 -2.88 -14.86 3.18
C PRO A 181 -4.16 -15.67 2.98
N LEU A 182 -5.27 -14.98 2.79
CA LEU A 182 -6.57 -15.50 2.31
C LEU A 182 -7.18 -16.60 3.20
N MET A 183 -6.86 -16.59 4.49
CA MET A 183 -7.41 -17.55 5.44
C MET A 183 -8.79 -17.15 5.95
N HIS A 184 -9.16 -15.89 5.85
CA HIS A 184 -10.44 -15.35 6.28
C HIS A 184 -11.03 -14.45 5.21
N SER A 185 -12.35 -14.21 5.29
CA SER A 185 -12.99 -13.18 4.51
C SER A 185 -12.44 -11.81 4.90
N MET A 186 -12.56 -10.85 4.00
CA MET A 186 -12.23 -9.46 4.27
C MET A 186 -13.50 -8.61 4.26
N ILE A 187 -13.55 -7.60 5.10
CA ILE A 187 -14.58 -6.56 5.13
C ILE A 187 -13.93 -5.28 4.62
N PHE A 188 -14.59 -4.65 3.66
CA PHE A 188 -14.18 -3.40 3.07
C PHE A 188 -15.27 -2.35 3.27
N ASP A 189 -14.87 -1.11 3.49
CA ASP A 189 -15.79 0.03 3.51
C ASP A 189 -15.09 1.32 3.06
N THR A 190 -15.89 2.33 2.73
CA THR A 190 -15.45 3.69 2.45
C THR A 190 -16.11 4.66 3.42
N GLY A 191 -15.43 5.78 3.73
CA GLY A 191 -16.03 6.85 4.52
C GLY A 191 -15.90 6.69 6.02
N ASP A 192 -14.86 6.02 6.51
CA ASP A 192 -14.50 5.91 7.93
C ASP A 192 -15.54 5.21 8.81
N LYS A 193 -16.26 4.23 8.27
CA LYS A 193 -17.33 3.51 8.98
C LYS A 193 -16.80 2.33 9.80
N ILE A 194 -15.66 1.75 9.44
CA ILE A 194 -15.04 0.69 10.22
C ILE A 194 -14.34 1.31 11.43
N GLU A 195 -14.85 1.01 12.62
CA GLU A 195 -14.30 1.61 13.84
C GLU A 195 -13.07 0.90 14.37
N THR A 196 -13.02 -0.41 14.27
CA THR A 196 -11.95 -1.25 14.78
C THR A 196 -11.89 -2.58 14.05
N GLY A 197 -10.75 -3.24 14.10
CA GLY A 197 -10.54 -4.56 13.53
C GLY A 197 -9.07 -4.83 13.33
N ALA A 198 -8.75 -6.04 12.93
CA ALA A 198 -7.40 -6.47 12.57
C ALA A 198 -7.40 -7.09 11.18
N ILE A 199 -6.24 -7.13 10.54
CA ILE A 199 -6.05 -7.79 9.25
C ILE A 199 -4.61 -8.30 9.13
N ARG A 200 -4.44 -9.41 8.43
CA ARG A 200 -3.10 -9.93 8.14
C ARG A 200 -2.36 -9.02 7.15
N ARG A 201 -1.07 -8.83 7.41
CA ARG A 201 -0.18 -8.08 6.48
C ARG A 201 -0.14 -8.71 5.10
N SER A 202 -0.24 -10.02 5.04
CA SER A 202 -0.32 -10.79 3.79
C SER A 202 -1.58 -10.47 2.97
N ASP A 203 -2.72 -10.24 3.63
CA ASP A 203 -3.97 -9.87 2.96
C ASP A 203 -3.93 -8.40 2.50
N VAL A 204 -3.37 -7.50 3.31
CA VAL A 204 -3.11 -6.11 2.87
C VAL A 204 -2.21 -6.08 1.64
N ALA A 205 -1.18 -6.91 1.60
CA ALA A 205 -0.27 -7.01 0.46
C ALA A 205 -0.99 -7.54 -0.79
N GLU A 206 -1.85 -8.56 -0.65
CA GLU A 206 -2.66 -9.08 -1.74
C GLU A 206 -3.56 -8.00 -2.32
N VAL A 207 -4.30 -7.27 -1.47
CA VAL A 207 -5.18 -6.18 -1.90
C VAL A 207 -4.39 -5.07 -2.60
N ALA A 208 -3.22 -4.70 -2.09
CA ALA A 208 -2.37 -3.69 -2.71
C ALA A 208 -1.90 -4.12 -4.11
N VAL A 209 -1.46 -5.36 -4.27
CA VAL A 209 -0.99 -5.87 -5.57
C VAL A 209 -2.14 -6.03 -6.56
N ILE A 210 -3.28 -6.59 -6.13
CA ILE A 210 -4.46 -6.73 -6.99
C ILE A 210 -5.00 -5.38 -7.45
N SER A 211 -4.90 -4.32 -6.65
CA SER A 211 -5.31 -2.97 -7.03
C SER A 211 -4.58 -2.41 -8.26
N LEU A 212 -3.43 -2.96 -8.64
CA LEU A 212 -2.74 -2.63 -9.90
C LEU A 212 -3.53 -3.06 -11.15
N PHE A 213 -4.37 -4.09 -11.02
CA PHE A 213 -5.08 -4.72 -12.15
C PHE A 213 -6.53 -4.30 -12.25
N ILE A 214 -7.06 -3.60 -11.26
CA ILE A 214 -8.49 -3.30 -11.13
C ILE A 214 -8.71 -1.79 -11.27
N PRO A 215 -9.19 -1.29 -12.44
CA PRO A 215 -9.46 0.14 -12.63
C PRO A 215 -10.42 0.72 -11.60
N GLU A 216 -11.35 -0.08 -11.08
CA GLU A 216 -12.31 0.32 -10.04
C GLU A 216 -11.65 0.61 -8.68
N ALA A 217 -10.39 0.19 -8.48
CA ALA A 217 -9.60 0.59 -7.30
C ALA A 217 -8.97 1.98 -7.43
N HIS A 218 -9.02 2.56 -8.63
CA HIS A 218 -8.40 3.86 -8.89
C HIS A 218 -9.20 5.00 -8.26
N ASN A 219 -8.49 5.98 -7.72
CA ASN A 219 -9.03 7.15 -7.01
C ASN A 219 -9.90 6.78 -5.80
N LEU A 220 -9.59 5.63 -5.20
CA LEU A 220 -10.32 5.11 -4.07
C LEU A 220 -9.48 5.14 -2.78
N THR A 221 -10.12 5.53 -1.68
CA THR A 221 -9.62 5.35 -0.30
C THR A 221 -10.61 4.46 0.43
N PHE A 222 -10.14 3.36 1.01
CA PHE A 222 -11.02 2.43 1.71
C PHE A 222 -10.35 1.75 2.91
N GLU A 223 -11.17 1.41 3.89
CA GLU A 223 -10.82 0.62 5.05
C GLU A 223 -10.89 -0.87 4.74
N LEU A 224 -10.06 -1.67 5.42
CA LEU A 224 -10.08 -3.12 5.30
C LEU A 224 -9.69 -3.81 6.62
N ILE A 225 -10.48 -4.83 6.98
CA ILE A 225 -10.24 -5.69 8.14
C ILE A 225 -10.59 -7.14 7.81
N GLU A 226 -10.17 -8.10 8.65
CA GLU A 226 -10.66 -9.48 8.57
C GLU A 226 -12.11 -9.57 9.04
N GLY A 227 -12.91 -10.31 8.29
CA GLY A 227 -14.26 -10.69 8.66
C GLY A 227 -14.28 -11.97 9.47
N LYS A 228 -15.02 -11.98 10.59
CA LYS A 228 -15.31 -13.22 11.31
C LYS A 228 -16.54 -13.88 10.68
N ASN A 229 -16.36 -15.07 10.08
CA ASN A 229 -17.45 -15.89 9.55
C ASN A 229 -18.37 -15.25 8.49
N SER A 230 -17.96 -14.19 7.86
CA SER A 230 -18.69 -13.62 6.73
C SER A 230 -18.38 -14.41 5.45
N PRO A 231 -19.33 -14.59 4.53
CA PRO A 231 -19.00 -15.09 3.19
C PRO A 231 -17.96 -14.13 2.60
N GLN A 232 -16.99 -14.71 1.90
CA GLN A 232 -15.92 -13.98 1.26
C GLN A 232 -16.52 -12.95 0.30
N SER A 233 -16.59 -11.69 0.73
CA SER A 233 -16.83 -10.60 -0.21
C SER A 233 -15.63 -10.59 -1.13
N SER A 234 -15.82 -10.86 -2.42
CA SER A 234 -14.68 -10.74 -3.30
C SER A 234 -14.29 -9.25 -3.35
N LEU A 235 -13.01 -8.98 -3.28
CA LEU A 235 -12.46 -7.62 -3.46
C LEU A 235 -13.06 -6.93 -4.70
N VAL A 236 -13.31 -7.70 -5.70
CA VAL A 236 -13.97 -7.37 -6.95
C VAL A 236 -15.39 -6.85 -6.75
N GLN A 237 -16.22 -7.57 -6.00
CA GLN A 237 -17.58 -7.16 -5.71
C GLN A 237 -17.60 -5.85 -4.92
N PHE A 238 -16.66 -5.66 -4.01
CA PHE A 238 -16.52 -4.40 -3.29
C PHE A 238 -16.25 -3.23 -4.26
N PHE A 239 -15.26 -3.35 -5.14
CA PHE A 239 -14.94 -2.28 -6.09
C PHE A 239 -16.07 -1.97 -7.06
N GLN A 240 -16.87 -2.96 -7.45
CA GLN A 240 -18.07 -2.75 -8.29
C GLN A 240 -19.21 -2.01 -7.56
N GLN A 241 -19.28 -2.11 -6.25
CA GLN A 241 -20.34 -1.47 -5.44
C GLN A 241 -20.05 -0.03 -5.06
N VAL A 242 -18.78 0.39 -5.07
CA VAL A 242 -18.37 1.74 -4.62
C VAL A 242 -18.15 2.73 -5.77
N ASN A 243 -18.23 2.29 -7.02
CA ASN A 243 -18.25 3.08 -8.24
C ASN A 243 -19.64 3.00 -8.87
#